data_168b1ad52729e827ccf50be15a733468
#
_entry.id   168b1ad52729e827ccf50be15a733468
#
_cell.length_a   1.000
_cell.length_b   1.000
_cell.length_c   1.000
_cell.angle_alpha   90.00
_cell.angle_beta   90.00
_cell.angle_gamma   90.00
#
_symmetry.space_group_name_H-M   'P 1'
#
loop_
_entity.id
_entity.type
_entity.pdbx_description
1 polymer ?
#
loop_
_entity_poly.entity_id
_entity_poly.type
_entity_poly.pdbx_seq_one_letter_code
_entity_poly.pdbx_strand_id
1 'polypeptide(L)'
;MVYNSVLKNKFEVIDAEQGLSNLKLFRHHWPYKSWDTYKMIKIISDADRQCFVLDVGCYESPILPMLKRLGFINLYGCDLVLQPDLTSNFVSTAHHAEYKPIAEMYCDKSYKLAIQNLEYTTYSDQMFDYVTSLSVIEHGVSIEKYFIEMSRILKRDGYLLTSTDYWPEKIFNGKNVLSKGPPDNIFSRVEIENAISVAEKSGLRLIEPIDFEYEDKVVHWNETGLDYTFIFFAMEKV
;
A
#
# COMPACT_ATOMS: atom_id res chain seq x y z
N MET A 1 -7.79 11.78 -14.01
CA MET A 1 -7.12 10.52 -13.64
C MET A 1 -8.15 9.66 -12.95
N VAL A 2 -8.40 8.45 -13.40
CA VAL A 2 -9.22 7.47 -12.68
C VAL A 2 -8.36 6.95 -11.54
N TYR A 3 -8.79 7.15 -10.29
CA TYR A 3 -8.02 6.69 -9.13
C TYR A 3 -8.19 5.19 -8.93
N ASN A 4 -9.44 4.72 -8.83
CA ASN A 4 -9.76 3.32 -8.59
C ASN A 4 -9.65 2.52 -9.89
N SER A 5 -8.59 1.77 -10.06
CA SER A 5 -8.34 1.03 -11.30
C SER A 5 -7.37 -0.11 -11.13
N VAL A 6 -7.34 -0.97 -12.13
CA VAL A 6 -6.29 -1.97 -12.37
C VAL A 6 -5.11 -1.30 -13.07
N LEU A 7 -3.89 -1.74 -12.84
CA LEU A 7 -2.71 -1.37 -13.63
C LEU A 7 -2.83 -2.04 -15.01
N LYS A 8 -3.08 -1.26 -16.05
CA LYS A 8 -3.43 -1.76 -17.39
C LYS A 8 -2.22 -2.29 -18.16
N ASN A 9 -1.14 -1.51 -18.16
CA ASN A 9 0.05 -1.81 -18.96
C ASN A 9 1.31 -1.12 -18.39
N LYS A 10 2.46 -1.40 -18.99
CA LYS A 10 3.76 -0.85 -18.56
C LYS A 10 3.90 0.66 -18.77
N PHE A 11 3.12 1.27 -19.67
CA PHE A 11 3.19 2.73 -19.88
C PHE A 11 2.66 3.48 -18.66
N GLU A 12 1.63 2.96 -17.97
CA GLU A 12 1.15 3.56 -16.71
C GLU A 12 2.22 3.57 -15.61
N VAL A 13 3.13 2.58 -15.58
CA VAL A 13 4.28 2.57 -14.66
C VAL A 13 5.25 3.71 -15.00
N ILE A 14 5.56 3.89 -16.29
CA ILE A 14 6.45 4.96 -16.75
C ILE A 14 5.86 6.33 -16.43
N ASP A 15 4.57 6.51 -16.67
CA ASP A 15 3.84 7.74 -16.35
C ASP A 15 3.85 8.04 -14.84
N ALA A 16 3.71 7.00 -14.01
CA ALA A 16 3.79 7.13 -12.56
C ALA A 16 5.20 7.52 -12.09
N GLU A 17 6.26 6.91 -12.64
CA GLU A 17 7.64 7.29 -12.36
C GLU A 17 7.92 8.75 -12.76
N GLN A 18 7.40 9.18 -13.92
CA GLN A 18 7.49 10.59 -14.32
C GLN A 18 6.72 11.49 -13.37
N GLY A 19 5.54 11.07 -12.92
CA GLY A 19 4.74 11.78 -11.93
C GLY A 19 5.47 11.96 -10.60
N LEU A 20 6.10 10.90 -10.07
CA LEU A 20 6.96 10.99 -8.88
C LEU A 20 8.14 11.94 -9.09
N SER A 21 8.80 11.85 -10.25
CA SER A 21 9.91 12.74 -10.60
C SER A 21 9.49 14.21 -10.64
N ASN A 22 8.33 14.53 -11.18
CA ASN A 22 7.76 15.89 -11.21
C ASN A 22 7.50 16.45 -9.80
N LEU A 23 7.19 15.57 -8.83
CA LEU A 23 7.08 15.90 -7.42
C LEU A 23 8.45 15.94 -6.70
N LYS A 24 9.57 15.72 -7.42
CA LYS A 24 10.93 15.58 -6.87
C LYS A 24 11.08 14.43 -5.88
N LEU A 25 10.30 13.37 -6.09
CA LEU A 25 10.34 12.14 -5.31
C LEU A 25 11.16 11.07 -6.05
N PHE A 26 11.62 10.07 -5.31
CA PHE A 26 12.27 8.89 -5.86
C PHE A 26 11.21 7.88 -6.33
N ARG A 27 11.59 6.99 -7.26
CA ARG A 27 10.72 5.87 -7.68
C ARG A 27 10.76 4.75 -6.64
N HIS A 28 9.80 3.84 -6.71
CA HIS A 28 9.85 2.62 -5.93
C HIS A 28 11.01 1.73 -6.41
N HIS A 29 11.70 1.03 -5.50
CA HIS A 29 12.79 0.11 -5.84
C HIS A 29 12.34 -1.08 -6.71
N TRP A 30 11.07 -1.48 -6.60
CA TRP A 30 10.37 -2.34 -7.55
C TRP A 30 9.62 -1.44 -8.54
N PRO A 31 10.07 -1.31 -9.79
CA PRO A 31 9.54 -0.30 -10.71
C PRO A 31 8.01 -0.33 -10.86
N TYR A 32 7.43 -1.53 -10.94
CA TYR A 32 5.98 -1.69 -11.08
C TYR A 32 5.18 -1.08 -9.93
N LYS A 33 5.72 -1.09 -8.70
CA LYS A 33 5.13 -0.47 -7.51
C LYS A 33 5.19 1.06 -7.51
N SER A 34 5.86 1.67 -8.48
CA SER A 34 5.78 3.13 -8.67
C SER A 34 4.37 3.58 -9.05
N TRP A 35 3.58 2.70 -9.69
CA TRP A 35 2.23 3.02 -10.13
C TRP A 35 1.27 3.25 -8.96
N ASP A 36 1.12 2.29 -8.06
CA ASP A 36 0.25 2.39 -6.89
C ASP A 36 0.80 3.38 -5.85
N THR A 37 2.11 3.41 -5.65
CA THR A 37 2.81 4.43 -4.85
C THR A 37 2.45 5.84 -5.32
N TYR A 38 2.54 6.11 -6.64
CA TYR A 38 2.20 7.43 -7.18
C TYR A 38 0.74 7.79 -6.97
N LYS A 39 -0.20 6.84 -7.14
CA LYS A 39 -1.62 7.06 -6.87
C LYS A 39 -1.87 7.48 -5.42
N MET A 40 -1.28 6.77 -4.45
CA MET A 40 -1.37 7.11 -3.02
C MET A 40 -0.80 8.50 -2.74
N ILE A 41 0.42 8.77 -3.20
CA ILE A 41 1.08 10.07 -3.02
C ILE A 41 0.26 11.18 -3.66
N LYS A 42 -0.29 10.97 -4.86
CA LYS A 42 -1.07 11.99 -5.57
C LYS A 42 -2.34 12.39 -4.83
N ILE A 43 -3.03 11.42 -4.20
CA ILE A 43 -4.22 11.70 -3.40
C ILE A 43 -3.85 12.51 -2.15
N ILE A 44 -2.74 12.18 -1.48
CA ILE A 44 -2.34 12.82 -0.24
C ILE A 44 -1.62 14.16 -0.49
N SER A 45 -0.99 14.35 -1.65
CA SER A 45 -0.06 15.46 -1.90
C SER A 45 -0.66 16.86 -1.73
N ASP A 46 -1.96 17.01 -1.88
CA ASP A 46 -2.64 18.30 -1.77
C ASP A 46 -3.25 18.54 -0.37
N ALA A 47 -3.13 17.55 0.55
CA ALA A 47 -3.65 17.64 1.91
C ALA A 47 -2.83 18.59 2.80
N ASP A 48 -3.42 18.96 3.94
CA ASP A 48 -2.71 19.69 5.00
C ASP A 48 -1.50 18.88 5.47
N ARG A 49 -0.35 19.52 5.55
CA ARG A 49 0.91 18.89 6.01
C ARG A 49 0.87 18.44 7.46
N GLN A 50 -0.11 18.91 8.23
CA GLN A 50 -0.35 18.51 9.61
C GLN A 50 -1.36 17.36 9.76
N CYS A 51 -1.95 16.85 8.67
CA CYS A 51 -2.81 15.68 8.73
C CYS A 51 -2.04 14.44 9.24
N PHE A 52 -2.75 13.53 9.87
CA PHE A 52 -2.20 12.29 10.41
C PHE A 52 -2.27 11.20 9.35
N VAL A 53 -1.13 10.68 8.95
CA VAL A 53 -1.01 9.62 7.97
C VAL A 53 -0.44 8.37 8.62
N LEU A 54 -1.11 7.23 8.43
CA LEU A 54 -0.62 5.91 8.81
C LEU A 54 -0.32 5.09 7.55
N ASP A 55 0.84 4.49 7.49
CA ASP A 55 1.19 3.47 6.51
C ASP A 55 1.20 2.09 7.19
N VAL A 56 0.24 1.22 6.85
CA VAL A 56 0.17 -0.16 7.36
C VAL A 56 0.95 -1.08 6.44
N GLY A 57 1.74 -2.01 7.01
CA GLY A 57 2.70 -2.80 6.25
C GLY A 57 3.89 -1.94 5.78
N CYS A 58 4.39 -1.06 6.65
CA CYS A 58 5.36 -0.03 6.28
C CYS A 58 6.81 -0.53 6.16
N TYR A 59 7.07 -1.82 6.32
CA TYR A 59 8.42 -2.38 6.43
C TYR A 59 9.36 -1.98 5.27
N GLU A 60 8.93 -2.09 4.03
CA GLU A 60 9.69 -1.68 2.84
C GLU A 60 8.97 -0.60 2.01
N SER A 61 7.96 0.03 2.59
CA SER A 61 7.15 1.03 1.90
C SER A 61 7.88 2.37 1.78
N PRO A 62 7.87 2.99 0.60
CA PRO A 62 8.45 4.32 0.38
C PRO A 62 7.49 5.46 0.77
N ILE A 63 6.25 5.17 1.15
CA ILE A 63 5.18 6.17 1.32
C ILE A 63 5.58 7.22 2.36
N LEU A 64 5.95 6.80 3.57
CA LEU A 64 6.30 7.76 4.63
C LEU A 64 7.52 8.62 4.30
N PRO A 65 8.65 8.08 3.79
CA PRO A 65 9.77 8.89 3.32
C PRO A 65 9.41 9.89 2.21
N MET A 66 8.52 9.51 1.29
CA MET A 66 8.03 10.41 0.24
C MET A 66 7.17 11.54 0.82
N LEU A 67 6.23 11.22 1.71
CA LEU A 67 5.38 12.22 2.37
C LEU A 67 6.21 13.19 3.23
N LYS A 68 7.25 12.70 3.91
CA LYS A 68 8.17 13.57 4.63
C LYS A 68 8.86 14.57 3.71
N ARG A 69 9.33 14.13 2.53
CA ARG A 69 9.91 15.04 1.52
C ARG A 69 8.92 16.10 1.03
N LEU A 70 7.63 15.79 1.03
CA LEU A 70 6.56 16.73 0.72
C LEU A 70 6.19 17.65 1.90
N GLY A 71 6.83 17.48 3.06
CA GLY A 71 6.65 18.33 4.23
C GLY A 71 5.60 17.86 5.25
N PHE A 72 5.08 16.65 5.14
CA PHE A 72 4.18 16.07 6.14
C PHE A 72 4.93 15.77 7.43
N ILE A 73 4.31 16.01 8.58
CA ILE A 73 4.97 15.94 9.90
C ILE A 73 4.37 14.88 10.84
N ASN A 74 3.12 14.48 10.66
CA ASN A 74 2.47 13.47 11.51
C ASN A 74 2.43 12.12 10.77
N LEU A 75 3.59 11.50 10.66
CA LEU A 75 3.82 10.27 9.91
C LEU A 75 3.94 9.07 10.85
N TYR A 76 3.02 8.14 10.72
CA TYR A 76 2.93 6.90 11.48
C TYR A 76 3.12 5.71 10.56
N GLY A 77 3.79 4.68 11.05
CA GLY A 77 3.92 3.41 10.33
C GLY A 77 3.74 2.24 11.26
N CYS A 78 3.14 1.17 10.76
CA CYS A 78 3.07 -0.07 11.51
C CYS A 78 3.27 -1.30 10.62
N ASP A 79 3.84 -2.33 11.23
CA ASP A 79 4.05 -3.64 10.62
C ASP A 79 4.11 -4.70 11.73
N LEU A 80 4.03 -5.98 11.35
CA LEU A 80 4.28 -7.10 12.27
C LEU A 80 5.75 -7.21 12.66
N VAL A 81 6.65 -6.69 11.81
CA VAL A 81 8.10 -6.67 12.01
C VAL A 81 8.64 -5.30 11.60
N LEU A 82 9.36 -4.64 12.50
CA LEU A 82 9.98 -3.33 12.24
C LEU A 82 11.52 -3.33 12.35
N GLN A 83 12.11 -4.49 12.57
CA GLN A 83 13.58 -4.57 12.53
C GLN A 83 13.99 -4.93 11.10
N PRO A 84 14.59 -3.97 10.35
CA PRO A 84 15.35 -4.38 9.19
C PRO A 84 16.40 -5.36 9.69
N ASP A 85 16.39 -6.57 9.19
CA ASP A 85 17.51 -7.47 9.41
C ASP A 85 18.72 -6.88 8.65
N LEU A 86 19.46 -6.02 9.36
CA LEU A 86 20.63 -5.35 8.83
C LEU A 86 21.74 -6.35 8.45
N THR A 87 21.57 -7.63 8.79
CA THR A 87 22.50 -8.72 8.46
C THR A 87 22.11 -9.49 7.20
N SER A 88 20.86 -9.32 6.72
CA SER A 88 20.34 -9.97 5.53
C SER A 88 20.40 -9.08 4.27
N ASN A 89 19.76 -9.51 3.22
CA ASN A 89 19.69 -8.84 1.91
C ASN A 89 19.30 -7.34 1.95
N PHE A 90 18.71 -6.84 3.04
CA PHE A 90 18.36 -5.44 3.22
C PHE A 90 19.60 -4.53 3.21
N VAL A 91 20.73 -4.97 3.82
CA VAL A 91 22.00 -4.20 3.77
C VAL A 91 22.59 -4.21 2.35
N SER A 92 22.46 -5.33 1.62
CA SER A 92 22.94 -5.39 0.23
C SER A 92 22.09 -4.54 -0.72
N THR A 93 20.79 -4.39 -0.43
CA THR A 93 19.85 -3.54 -1.19
C THR A 93 19.90 -2.07 -0.75
N ALA A 94 20.37 -1.76 0.47
CA ALA A 94 20.61 -0.37 0.91
C ALA A 94 21.66 0.38 0.07
N HIS A 95 22.38 -0.31 -0.81
CA HIS A 95 23.24 0.30 -1.81
C HIS A 95 22.48 0.94 -2.98
N HIS A 96 21.20 0.60 -3.18
CA HIS A 96 20.37 1.28 -4.18
C HIS A 96 19.86 2.61 -3.62
N ALA A 97 20.01 3.67 -4.39
CA ALA A 97 19.62 5.03 -3.99
C ALA A 97 18.15 5.13 -3.56
N GLU A 98 17.29 4.25 -4.08
CA GLU A 98 15.87 4.17 -3.78
C GLU A 98 15.56 3.57 -2.41
N TYR A 99 16.41 2.71 -1.85
CA TYR A 99 16.25 2.12 -0.52
C TYR A 99 16.75 3.00 0.62
N LYS A 100 17.71 3.87 0.32
CA LYS A 100 18.32 4.72 1.34
C LYS A 100 17.29 5.49 2.18
N PRO A 101 16.26 6.14 1.61
CA PRO A 101 15.28 6.85 2.41
C PRO A 101 14.44 5.94 3.31
N ILE A 102 14.19 4.69 2.89
CA ILE A 102 13.47 3.70 3.70
C ILE A 102 14.34 3.26 4.88
N ALA A 103 15.62 2.96 4.64
CA ALA A 103 16.55 2.60 5.70
C ALA A 103 16.73 3.74 6.73
N GLU A 104 16.83 4.99 6.25
CA GLU A 104 16.93 6.17 7.10
C GLU A 104 15.69 6.39 7.97
N MET A 105 14.49 6.01 7.50
CA MET A 105 13.24 6.11 8.25
C MET A 105 13.32 5.41 9.61
N TYR A 106 13.95 4.24 9.69
CA TYR A 106 14.06 3.47 10.94
C TYR A 106 14.95 4.12 11.99
N CYS A 107 15.84 5.02 11.60
CA CYS A 107 16.72 5.76 12.49
C CYS A 107 16.18 7.16 12.83
N ASP A 108 15.14 7.60 12.14
CA ASP A 108 14.62 8.96 12.26
C ASP A 108 13.40 9.01 13.19
N LYS A 109 13.59 9.59 14.37
CA LYS A 109 12.56 9.73 15.41
C LYS A 109 11.37 10.61 15.02
N SER A 110 11.39 11.27 13.88
CA SER A 110 10.24 12.03 13.39
C SER A 110 9.12 11.13 12.85
N TYR A 111 9.44 9.88 12.51
CA TYR A 111 8.44 8.85 12.21
C TYR A 111 8.01 8.14 13.51
N LYS A 112 6.73 7.85 13.62
CA LYS A 112 6.15 7.14 14.75
C LYS A 112 5.86 5.69 14.32
N LEU A 113 6.91 4.86 14.37
CA LEU A 113 6.84 3.46 13.95
C LEU A 113 6.48 2.57 15.13
N ALA A 114 5.59 1.59 14.92
CA ALA A 114 5.14 0.65 15.94
C ALA A 114 4.92 -0.77 15.38
N ILE A 115 5.31 -1.79 16.15
CA ILE A 115 4.93 -3.18 15.85
C ILE A 115 3.44 -3.32 16.19
N GLN A 116 2.61 -3.59 15.19
CA GLN A 116 1.15 -3.71 15.32
C GLN A 116 0.63 -4.81 14.40
N ASN A 117 -0.43 -5.48 14.83
CA ASN A 117 -1.26 -6.27 13.94
C ASN A 117 -2.36 -5.37 13.37
N LEU A 118 -2.41 -5.22 12.06
CA LEU A 118 -3.36 -4.35 11.37
C LEU A 118 -4.82 -4.84 11.41
N GLU A 119 -5.08 -6.06 11.92
CA GLU A 119 -6.43 -6.55 12.19
C GLU A 119 -7.00 -6.03 13.54
N TYR A 120 -6.15 -5.52 14.43
CA TYR A 120 -6.48 -4.96 15.75
C TYR A 120 -5.33 -4.13 16.29
N THR A 121 -5.25 -2.90 15.89
CA THR A 121 -4.18 -1.98 16.34
C THR A 121 -4.48 -1.37 17.71
N THR A 122 -3.48 -0.78 18.35
CA THR A 122 -3.66 -0.02 19.60
C THR A 122 -3.90 1.47 19.37
N TYR A 123 -4.08 1.89 18.13
CA TYR A 123 -4.39 3.28 17.81
C TYR A 123 -5.81 3.65 18.28
N SER A 124 -5.98 4.92 18.63
CA SER A 124 -7.29 5.46 19.03
C SER A 124 -8.27 5.48 17.85
N ASP A 125 -9.56 5.43 18.17
CA ASP A 125 -10.61 5.65 17.18
C ASP A 125 -10.45 7.02 16.55
N GLN A 126 -10.75 7.13 15.26
CA GLN A 126 -10.76 8.39 14.51
C GLN A 126 -9.46 9.20 14.63
N MET A 127 -8.32 8.52 14.56
CA MET A 127 -7.02 9.15 14.72
C MET A 127 -6.43 9.67 13.40
N PHE A 128 -6.64 8.95 12.30
CA PHE A 128 -5.95 9.21 11.04
C PHE A 128 -6.84 9.86 9.98
N ASP A 129 -6.25 10.81 9.25
CA ASP A 129 -6.88 11.42 8.08
C ASP A 129 -6.68 10.53 6.84
N TYR A 130 -5.53 9.85 6.76
CA TYR A 130 -5.19 8.92 5.68
C TYR A 130 -4.57 7.65 6.25
N VAL A 131 -4.99 6.50 5.73
CA VAL A 131 -4.34 5.21 5.92
C VAL A 131 -3.94 4.67 4.56
N THR A 132 -2.65 4.33 4.38
CA THR A 132 -2.12 3.67 3.18
C THR A 132 -1.82 2.21 3.46
N SER A 133 -2.06 1.35 2.48
CA SER A 133 -1.83 -0.10 2.52
C SER A 133 -1.30 -0.55 1.15
N LEU A 134 0.01 -0.53 1.00
CA LEU A 134 0.72 -0.82 -0.24
C LEU A 134 1.11 -2.30 -0.28
N SER A 135 0.35 -3.13 -0.99
CA SER A 135 0.59 -4.58 -1.10
C SER A 135 0.73 -5.28 0.25
N VAL A 136 -0.35 -5.30 1.01
CA VAL A 136 -0.38 -5.86 2.37
C VAL A 136 -1.46 -6.93 2.53
N ILE A 137 -2.66 -6.67 2.00
CA ILE A 137 -3.81 -7.54 2.26
C ILE A 137 -3.72 -8.92 1.60
N GLU A 138 -2.85 -9.07 0.62
CA GLU A 138 -2.52 -10.34 -0.04
C GLU A 138 -1.75 -11.31 0.87
N HIS A 139 -1.13 -10.85 1.94
CA HIS A 139 -0.27 -11.64 2.82
C HIS A 139 -1.03 -12.31 3.99
N GLY A 140 -2.21 -12.87 3.70
CA GLY A 140 -2.97 -13.67 4.67
C GLY A 140 -3.72 -12.86 5.71
N VAL A 141 -4.01 -11.61 5.44
CA VAL A 141 -4.79 -10.71 6.28
C VAL A 141 -6.27 -11.09 6.24
N SER A 142 -6.94 -11.10 7.39
CA SER A 142 -8.40 -11.23 7.47
C SER A 142 -9.07 -9.96 6.94
N ILE A 143 -9.66 -10.05 5.76
CA ILE A 143 -10.28 -8.92 5.05
C ILE A 143 -11.37 -8.24 5.91
N GLU A 144 -12.18 -9.02 6.60
CA GLU A 144 -13.24 -8.48 7.47
C GLU A 144 -12.66 -7.68 8.64
N LYS A 145 -11.71 -8.26 9.38
CA LYS A 145 -11.07 -7.58 10.52
C LYS A 145 -10.29 -6.34 10.07
N TYR A 146 -9.58 -6.43 8.93
CA TYR A 146 -8.85 -5.33 8.35
C TYR A 146 -9.76 -4.12 8.11
N PHE A 147 -10.87 -4.29 7.39
CA PHE A 147 -11.74 -3.16 7.09
C PHE A 147 -12.46 -2.61 8.32
N ILE A 148 -12.85 -3.47 9.28
CA ILE A 148 -13.40 -3.02 10.57
C ILE A 148 -12.38 -2.13 11.29
N GLU A 149 -11.13 -2.58 11.38
CA GLU A 149 -10.07 -1.85 12.08
C GLU A 149 -9.69 -0.55 11.36
N MET A 150 -9.50 -0.60 10.04
CA MET A 150 -9.18 0.60 9.25
C MET A 150 -10.30 1.64 9.36
N SER A 151 -11.55 1.19 9.31
CA SER A 151 -12.71 2.06 9.54
C SER A 151 -12.73 2.66 10.95
N ARG A 152 -12.37 1.90 11.98
CA ARG A 152 -12.32 2.39 13.37
C ARG A 152 -11.29 3.52 13.56
N ILE A 153 -10.08 3.32 13.04
CA ILE A 153 -8.98 4.27 13.25
C ILE A 153 -9.01 5.49 12.32
N LEU A 154 -9.73 5.42 11.20
CA LEU A 154 -9.93 6.57 10.31
C LEU A 154 -10.89 7.57 10.93
N LYS A 155 -10.60 8.85 10.77
CA LYS A 155 -11.54 9.93 11.01
C LYS A 155 -12.70 9.84 10.03
N ARG A 156 -13.84 10.48 10.39
CA ARG A 156 -14.89 10.74 9.41
C ARG A 156 -14.30 11.57 8.26
N ASP A 157 -14.70 11.26 7.04
CA ASP A 157 -14.19 11.85 5.79
C ASP A 157 -12.68 11.58 5.55
N GLY A 158 -12.07 10.66 6.33
CA GLY A 158 -10.71 10.18 6.12
C GLY A 158 -10.66 9.07 5.06
N TYR A 159 -9.48 8.82 4.50
CA TYR A 159 -9.29 7.96 3.34
C TYR A 159 -8.45 6.72 3.65
N LEU A 160 -8.93 5.57 3.19
CA LEU A 160 -8.18 4.33 3.08
C LEU A 160 -7.72 4.15 1.63
N LEU A 161 -6.42 4.04 1.40
CA LEU A 161 -5.79 3.87 0.10
C LEU A 161 -5.13 2.49 0.06
N THR A 162 -5.69 1.57 -0.71
CA THR A 162 -5.24 0.18 -0.74
C THR A 162 -4.82 -0.23 -2.15
N SER A 163 -3.68 -0.90 -2.26
CA SER A 163 -3.31 -1.67 -3.46
C SER A 163 -2.99 -3.11 -3.10
N THR A 164 -3.19 -4.02 -4.04
CA THR A 164 -2.91 -5.44 -3.85
C THR A 164 -2.67 -6.14 -5.19
N ASP A 165 -2.13 -7.35 -5.14
CA ASP A 165 -1.96 -8.24 -6.28
C ASP A 165 -3.32 -8.65 -6.83
N TYR A 166 -3.46 -8.60 -8.17
CA TYR A 166 -4.75 -8.80 -8.82
C TYR A 166 -4.64 -9.50 -10.18
N TRP A 167 -5.62 -10.36 -10.46
CA TRP A 167 -5.94 -10.84 -11.80
C TRP A 167 -7.44 -11.16 -11.88
N PRO A 168 -8.15 -10.91 -13.01
CA PRO A 168 -9.60 -11.12 -13.08
C PRO A 168 -10.05 -12.52 -12.72
N GLU A 169 -9.36 -13.55 -13.23
CA GLU A 169 -9.57 -14.94 -12.89
C GLU A 169 -8.68 -15.33 -11.71
N LYS A 170 -9.14 -16.30 -10.92
CA LYS A 170 -8.35 -16.78 -9.78
C LYS A 170 -7.04 -17.42 -10.22
N ILE A 171 -5.92 -16.86 -9.75
CA ILE A 171 -4.60 -17.49 -9.82
C ILE A 171 -4.32 -18.13 -8.45
N PHE A 172 -4.00 -19.43 -8.46
CA PHE A 172 -3.63 -20.14 -7.24
C PHE A 172 -2.11 -20.09 -7.07
N ASN A 173 -1.67 -19.40 -6.04
CA ASN A 173 -0.28 -19.41 -5.60
C ASN A 173 -0.13 -20.50 -4.53
N GLY A 174 0.69 -21.50 -4.79
CA GLY A 174 0.98 -22.59 -3.84
C GLY A 174 2.10 -22.25 -2.84
N LYS A 175 2.65 -21.02 -2.88
CA LYS A 175 3.81 -20.62 -2.08
C LYS A 175 3.50 -19.38 -1.26
N ASN A 176 4.06 -19.34 -0.03
CA ASN A 176 4.23 -18.13 0.73
C ASN A 176 5.70 -17.70 0.56
N VAL A 177 5.93 -16.55 -0.04
CA VAL A 177 7.28 -16.06 -0.35
C VAL A 177 7.88 -15.29 0.83
N LEU A 178 7.04 -14.66 1.65
CA LEU A 178 7.51 -13.83 2.77
C LEU A 178 7.84 -14.62 4.02
N SER A 179 7.43 -15.85 4.18
CA SER A 179 7.87 -16.81 5.21
C SER A 179 6.80 -17.78 5.74
N LYS A 180 6.54 -17.81 7.05
CA LYS A 180 5.72 -18.80 7.74
C LYS A 180 4.26 -18.32 7.84
N GLY A 181 3.49 -18.46 6.78
CA GLY A 181 2.08 -18.08 6.76
C GLY A 181 1.31 -18.80 5.66
N PRO A 182 0.05 -18.45 5.44
CA PRO A 182 -0.69 -18.92 4.28
C PRO A 182 -0.02 -18.43 2.98
N PRO A 183 -0.24 -19.10 1.84
CA PRO A 183 0.21 -18.61 0.55
C PRO A 183 -0.28 -17.19 0.27
N ASP A 184 0.59 -16.36 -0.35
CA ASP A 184 0.19 -15.02 -0.77
C ASP A 184 -0.96 -15.11 -1.78
N ASN A 185 -1.92 -14.21 -1.67
CA ASN A 185 -3.13 -14.22 -2.47
C ASN A 185 -3.03 -13.26 -3.65
N ILE A 186 -3.23 -13.73 -4.88
CA ILE A 186 -3.53 -12.87 -6.02
C ILE A 186 -5.06 -12.80 -6.09
N PHE A 187 -5.62 -11.63 -5.76
CA PHE A 187 -7.07 -11.44 -5.68
C PHE A 187 -7.71 -11.53 -7.05
N SER A 188 -8.76 -12.33 -7.16
CA SER A 188 -9.64 -12.33 -8.33
C SER A 188 -10.62 -11.15 -8.26
N ARG A 189 -11.28 -10.86 -9.39
CA ARG A 189 -12.32 -9.84 -9.46
C ARG A 189 -13.42 -10.07 -8.42
N VAL A 190 -13.91 -11.30 -8.31
CA VAL A 190 -14.96 -11.65 -7.33
C VAL A 190 -14.49 -11.42 -5.89
N GLU A 191 -13.23 -11.74 -5.58
CA GLU A 191 -12.66 -11.51 -4.25
C GLU A 191 -12.53 -10.02 -3.94
N ILE A 192 -12.15 -9.18 -4.90
CA ILE A 192 -12.13 -7.72 -4.73
C ILE A 192 -13.55 -7.16 -4.53
N GLU A 193 -14.52 -7.57 -5.35
CA GLU A 193 -15.92 -7.15 -5.20
C GLU A 193 -16.48 -7.54 -3.83
N ASN A 194 -16.16 -8.74 -3.33
CA ASN A 194 -16.50 -9.17 -1.97
C ASN A 194 -15.80 -8.33 -0.90
N ALA A 195 -14.50 -8.05 -1.06
CA ALA A 195 -13.73 -7.20 -0.15
C ALA A 195 -14.33 -5.79 -0.04
N ILE A 196 -14.72 -5.18 -1.17
CA ILE A 196 -15.41 -3.89 -1.21
C ILE A 196 -16.74 -3.96 -0.45
N SER A 197 -17.55 -5.03 -0.67
CA SER A 197 -18.81 -5.19 0.06
C SER A 197 -18.62 -5.30 1.58
N VAL A 198 -17.55 -5.96 2.03
CA VAL A 198 -17.18 -6.01 3.45
C VAL A 198 -16.77 -4.62 3.97
N ALA A 199 -15.97 -3.88 3.20
CA ALA A 199 -15.56 -2.53 3.55
C ALA A 199 -16.76 -1.57 3.68
N GLU A 200 -17.73 -1.65 2.76
CA GLU A 200 -18.96 -0.84 2.80
C GLU A 200 -19.79 -1.12 4.07
N LYS A 201 -19.91 -2.39 4.45
CA LYS A 201 -20.58 -2.78 5.71
C LYS A 201 -19.84 -2.26 6.94
N SER A 202 -18.55 -2.00 6.82
CA SER A 202 -17.71 -1.44 7.89
C SER A 202 -17.74 0.09 7.93
N GLY A 203 -18.53 0.75 7.07
CA GLY A 203 -18.66 2.22 7.02
C GLY A 203 -17.60 2.91 6.16
N LEU A 204 -17.04 2.20 5.17
CA LEU A 204 -16.18 2.76 4.13
C LEU A 204 -16.96 2.81 2.81
N ARG A 205 -16.64 3.74 1.94
CA ARG A 205 -17.28 3.88 0.61
C ARG A 205 -16.23 4.16 -0.44
N LEU A 206 -16.29 3.49 -1.59
CA LEU A 206 -15.44 3.83 -2.74
C LEU A 206 -15.64 5.31 -3.12
N ILE A 207 -14.55 6.02 -3.37
CA ILE A 207 -14.60 7.43 -3.84
C ILE A 207 -15.14 7.53 -5.27
N GLU A 208 -14.94 6.47 -6.06
CA GLU A 208 -15.47 6.28 -7.41
C GLU A 208 -15.53 4.78 -7.74
N PRO A 209 -16.30 4.33 -8.73
CA PRO A 209 -16.28 2.96 -9.20
C PRO A 209 -14.87 2.50 -9.62
N ILE A 210 -14.58 1.20 -9.50
CA ILE A 210 -13.31 0.64 -9.96
C ILE A 210 -13.37 0.40 -11.47
N ASP A 211 -12.38 0.91 -12.20
CA ASP A 211 -12.10 0.54 -13.58
C ASP A 211 -11.30 -0.78 -13.60
N PHE A 212 -11.99 -1.86 -13.98
CA PHE A 212 -11.42 -3.20 -14.06
C PHE A 212 -10.80 -3.53 -15.43
N GLU A 213 -10.74 -2.58 -16.34
CA GLU A 213 -10.09 -2.81 -17.64
C GLU A 213 -8.59 -3.07 -17.46
N TYR A 214 -8.08 -4.02 -18.20
CA TYR A 214 -6.67 -4.40 -18.23
C TYR A 214 -6.24 -4.75 -19.67
N GLU A 215 -4.96 -4.64 -19.94
CA GLU A 215 -4.37 -4.97 -21.25
C GLU A 215 -3.36 -6.10 -21.10
N ASP A 216 -2.47 -6.02 -20.11
CA ASP A 216 -1.36 -6.93 -19.91
C ASP A 216 -1.25 -7.43 -18.46
N LYS A 217 -0.60 -8.59 -18.30
CA LYS A 217 -0.01 -9.03 -17.03
C LYS A 217 1.31 -8.29 -16.84
N VAL A 218 1.26 -7.15 -16.17
CA VAL A 218 2.41 -6.23 -16.09
C VAL A 218 3.51 -6.75 -15.19
N VAL A 219 3.14 -7.55 -14.18
CA VAL A 219 4.04 -8.07 -13.15
C VAL A 219 4.41 -9.51 -13.47
N HIS A 220 5.70 -9.81 -13.47
CA HIS A 220 6.23 -11.17 -13.45
C HIS A 220 6.91 -11.42 -12.10
N TRP A 221 6.41 -12.38 -11.32
CA TRP A 221 6.98 -12.73 -10.04
C TRP A 221 7.91 -13.93 -10.16
N ASN A 222 9.21 -13.66 -10.19
CA ASN A 222 10.26 -14.64 -10.49
C ASN A 222 10.24 -15.85 -9.54
N GLU A 223 9.95 -15.66 -8.24
CA GLU A 223 10.00 -16.71 -7.23
C GLU A 223 8.87 -17.74 -7.40
N THR A 224 7.77 -17.34 -7.99
CA THR A 224 6.60 -18.19 -8.24
C THR A 224 6.42 -18.54 -9.71
N GLY A 225 6.98 -17.75 -10.62
CA GLY A 225 6.76 -17.84 -12.07
C GLY A 225 5.36 -17.38 -12.49
N LEU A 226 4.66 -16.62 -11.65
CA LEU A 226 3.31 -16.14 -11.91
C LEU A 226 3.34 -14.77 -12.57
N ASP A 227 2.40 -14.58 -13.50
CA ASP A 227 2.14 -13.31 -14.16
C ASP A 227 0.78 -12.76 -13.75
N TYR A 228 0.73 -11.49 -13.29
CA TYR A 228 -0.48 -10.83 -12.83
C TYR A 228 -0.34 -9.31 -12.98
N THR A 229 -1.22 -8.55 -12.37
CA THR A 229 -1.14 -7.09 -12.31
C THR A 229 -1.52 -6.60 -10.90
N PHE A 230 -1.62 -5.28 -10.72
CA PHE A 230 -2.06 -4.67 -9.47
C PHE A 230 -3.44 -4.06 -9.63
N ILE A 231 -4.15 -3.94 -8.50
CA ILE A 231 -5.35 -3.14 -8.38
C ILE A 231 -5.16 -2.11 -7.26
N PHE A 232 -5.66 -0.91 -7.49
CA PHE A 232 -5.69 0.16 -6.50
C PHE A 232 -7.13 0.65 -6.32
N PHE A 233 -7.52 0.87 -5.08
CA PHE A 233 -8.78 1.50 -4.74
C PHE A 233 -8.66 2.39 -3.50
N ALA A 234 -9.33 3.52 -3.56
CA ALA A 234 -9.45 4.49 -2.48
C ALA A 234 -10.89 4.50 -1.96
N MET A 235 -11.03 4.48 -0.64
CA MET A 235 -12.30 4.51 0.07
C MET A 235 -12.31 5.65 1.07
N GLU A 236 -13.48 6.25 1.28
CA GLU A 236 -13.74 7.30 2.26
C GLU A 236 -14.52 6.72 3.44
N LYS A 237 -14.20 7.14 4.65
CA LYS A 237 -14.97 6.84 5.87
C LYS A 237 -16.23 7.71 5.93
N VAL A 238 -17.40 7.11 5.95
CA VAL A 238 -18.71 7.79 6.02
C VAL A 238 -19.28 7.86 7.44
#